data_b0efd0a85266d21586def0b9c96447a2
#
_entry.id   b0efd0a85266d21586def0b9c96447a2
#
_cell.length_a   1.000
_cell.length_b   1.000
_cell.length_c   1.000
_cell.angle_alpha   90.00
_cell.angle_beta   90.00
_cell.angle_gamma   90.00
#
_symmetry.space_group_name_H-M   'P 1'
#
loop_
_entity.id
_entity.type
_entity.pdbx_description
1 polymer ?
#
loop_
_entity_poly.entity_id
_entity_poly.type
_entity_poly.pdbx_seq_one_letter_code
_entity_poly.pdbx_strand_id
1 'polypeptide(L)'
;MDVFACIFFFGWAHFASILFFAWVELSTHFLLSKEKLPMNKTRYLTQAAIIAALYAVLTHMQNLLLPGTTTWAIQMRISEAMNVLAFFTPAAIPGLSLGCLVFNLTYAGTLPLDFLVGTLATFLAALAMWKTRNVKIGKLPLLGLVMPAVTNAFLVGWELTVYIGGGFGINALYVALGELAVVLVLGTALYFAITARSLDKSLLALD
;
A
#
# COMPACT_ATOMS: atom_id res chain seq x y z
N MET A 1 11.19 -27.19 -17.81
CA MET A 1 10.58 -25.84 -17.76
C MET A 1 9.26 -25.98 -18.45
N ASP A 2 8.18 -26.10 -17.67
CA ASP A 2 6.89 -26.57 -18.16
C ASP A 2 6.19 -25.51 -19.01
N VAL A 3 5.60 -25.94 -20.14
CA VAL A 3 4.82 -25.12 -21.09
C VAL A 3 3.73 -24.32 -20.36
N PHE A 4 3.18 -24.87 -19.29
CA PHE A 4 2.23 -24.21 -18.39
C PHE A 4 2.83 -22.99 -17.68
N ALA A 5 4.09 -23.05 -17.25
CA ALA A 5 4.78 -21.91 -16.64
C ALA A 5 5.02 -20.79 -17.66
N CYS A 6 5.32 -21.13 -18.91
CA CYS A 6 5.51 -20.16 -19.99
C CYS A 6 4.20 -19.45 -20.37
N ILE A 7 3.10 -20.17 -20.51
CA ILE A 7 1.76 -19.60 -20.82
C ILE A 7 1.29 -18.71 -19.66
N PHE A 8 1.53 -19.14 -18.43
CA PHE A 8 1.21 -18.36 -17.24
C PHE A 8 2.05 -17.08 -17.16
N PHE A 9 3.34 -17.17 -17.50
CA PHE A 9 4.27 -16.02 -17.52
C PHE A 9 3.90 -15.00 -18.60
N PHE A 10 3.54 -15.44 -19.81
CA PHE A 10 3.08 -14.57 -20.91
C PHE A 10 1.71 -13.94 -20.62
N GLY A 11 0.76 -14.69 -20.09
CA GLY A 11 -0.55 -14.17 -19.67
C GLY A 11 -0.44 -13.13 -18.57
N TRP A 12 0.49 -13.34 -17.64
CA TRP A 12 0.73 -12.43 -16.53
C TRP A 12 1.53 -11.18 -16.91
N ALA A 13 2.52 -11.30 -17.78
CA ALA A 13 3.23 -10.14 -18.33
C ALA A 13 2.26 -9.22 -19.09
N HIS A 14 1.31 -9.80 -19.79
CA HIS A 14 0.24 -9.06 -20.47
C HIS A 14 -0.74 -8.43 -19.48
N PHE A 15 -1.12 -9.14 -18.42
CA PHE A 15 -1.98 -8.63 -17.36
C PHE A 15 -1.28 -7.53 -16.53
N ALA A 16 -0.01 -7.71 -16.20
CA ALA A 16 0.80 -6.70 -15.53
C ALA A 16 1.01 -5.44 -16.39
N SER A 17 1.18 -5.60 -17.72
CA SER A 17 1.26 -4.46 -18.62
C SER A 17 -0.08 -3.73 -18.75
N ILE A 18 -1.21 -4.45 -18.80
CA ILE A 18 -2.55 -3.85 -18.80
C ILE A 18 -2.78 -3.09 -17.50
N LEU A 19 -2.42 -3.67 -16.33
CA LEU A 19 -2.52 -2.99 -15.04
C LEU A 19 -1.58 -1.78 -14.95
N PHE A 20 -0.38 -1.86 -15.53
CA PHE A 20 0.57 -0.75 -15.58
C PHE A 20 0.03 0.37 -16.49
N PHE A 21 -0.51 0.06 -17.68
CA PHE A 21 -1.13 1.06 -18.55
C PHE A 21 -2.41 1.64 -17.93
N ALA A 22 -3.26 0.82 -17.32
CA ALA A 22 -4.42 1.27 -16.57
C ALA A 22 -4.02 2.15 -15.38
N TRP A 23 -2.90 1.85 -14.72
CA TRP A 23 -2.33 2.65 -13.65
C TRP A 23 -1.79 3.99 -14.15
N VAL A 24 -1.05 4.01 -15.26
CA VAL A 24 -0.58 5.25 -15.90
C VAL A 24 -1.77 6.11 -16.33
N GLU A 25 -2.77 5.51 -16.96
CA GLU A 25 -3.98 6.21 -17.36
C GLU A 25 -4.80 6.72 -16.16
N LEU A 26 -4.94 5.91 -15.10
CA LEU A 26 -5.62 6.30 -13.88
C LEU A 26 -4.86 7.39 -13.12
N SER A 27 -3.52 7.30 -13.11
CA SER A 27 -2.64 8.32 -12.52
C SER A 27 -2.67 9.62 -13.31
N THR A 28 -2.64 9.54 -14.64
CA THR A 28 -2.77 10.73 -15.50
C THR A 28 -4.16 11.33 -15.42
N HIS A 29 -5.21 10.49 -15.38
CA HIS A 29 -6.59 10.95 -15.19
C HIS A 29 -6.81 11.55 -13.80
N PHE A 30 -6.17 11.01 -12.77
CA PHE A 30 -6.19 11.56 -11.41
C PHE A 30 -5.42 12.88 -11.34
N LEU A 31 -4.26 12.99 -11.99
CA LEU A 31 -3.47 14.22 -12.07
C LEU A 31 -4.11 15.28 -12.98
N LEU A 32 -4.88 14.85 -13.98
CA LEU A 32 -5.55 15.72 -14.96
C LEU A 32 -7.01 15.97 -14.61
N SER A 33 -7.62 15.18 -13.72
CA SER A 33 -8.96 15.44 -13.24
C SER A 33 -8.92 16.77 -12.49
N LYS A 34 -9.59 17.76 -13.07
CA LYS A 34 -9.80 19.10 -12.52
C LYS A 34 -10.78 19.07 -11.32
N GLU A 35 -10.65 18.13 -10.41
CA GLU A 35 -11.10 18.39 -9.06
C GLU A 35 -10.16 19.48 -8.55
N LYS A 36 -10.64 20.70 -8.58
CA LYS A 36 -10.04 21.87 -7.92
C LYS A 36 -10.01 21.56 -6.42
N LEU A 37 -9.02 20.76 -6.03
CA LEU A 37 -8.61 20.73 -4.64
C LEU A 37 -7.98 22.11 -4.42
N PRO A 38 -8.54 22.96 -3.54
CA PRO A 38 -7.87 24.18 -3.09
C PRO A 38 -6.70 23.72 -2.21
N MET A 39 -5.66 23.17 -2.85
CA MET A 39 -4.54 22.60 -2.13
C MET A 39 -3.41 23.61 -2.12
N ASN A 40 -2.96 23.98 -0.94
CA ASN A 40 -1.65 24.55 -0.77
C ASN A 40 -0.61 23.48 -1.20
N LYS A 41 -0.05 23.63 -2.40
CA LYS A 41 0.89 22.67 -3.01
C LYS A 41 2.06 22.35 -2.07
N THR A 42 2.55 23.34 -1.36
CA THR A 42 3.64 23.17 -0.40
C THR A 42 3.21 22.24 0.74
N ARG A 43 2.04 22.45 1.29
CA ARG A 43 1.50 21.60 2.38
C ARG A 43 1.28 20.16 1.94
N TYR A 44 0.75 19.98 0.72
CA TYR A 44 0.58 18.64 0.13
C TYR A 44 1.90 17.90 -0.01
N LEU A 45 2.93 18.57 -0.60
CA LEU A 45 4.24 17.96 -0.78
C LEU A 45 4.93 17.69 0.55
N THR A 46 4.82 18.59 1.51
CA THR A 46 5.38 18.40 2.86
C THR A 46 4.73 17.23 3.57
N GLN A 47 3.40 17.10 3.52
CA GLN A 47 2.70 15.94 4.10
C GLN A 47 3.13 14.64 3.43
N ALA A 48 3.18 14.59 2.09
CA ALA A 48 3.61 13.40 1.37
C ALA A 48 5.06 13.01 1.74
N ALA A 49 5.97 13.97 1.84
CA ALA A 49 7.36 13.73 2.23
C ALA A 49 7.49 13.20 3.66
N ILE A 50 6.74 13.78 4.61
CA ILE A 50 6.74 13.31 6.00
C ILE A 50 6.17 11.89 6.09
N ILE A 51 5.07 11.60 5.41
CA ILE A 51 4.47 10.27 5.37
C ILE A 51 5.44 9.26 4.78
N ALA A 52 6.13 9.59 3.67
CA ALA A 52 7.13 8.73 3.06
C ALA A 52 8.30 8.43 4.01
N ALA A 53 8.83 9.46 4.66
CA ALA A 53 9.92 9.29 5.62
C ALA A 53 9.50 8.41 6.82
N LEU A 54 8.32 8.66 7.38
CA LEU A 54 7.81 7.87 8.50
C LEU A 54 7.59 6.40 8.11
N TYR A 55 7.01 6.15 6.92
CA TYR A 55 6.82 4.79 6.42
C TYR A 55 8.15 4.04 6.29
N ALA A 56 9.13 4.65 5.61
CA ALA A 56 10.43 4.04 5.41
C ALA A 56 11.16 3.79 6.75
N VAL A 57 11.17 4.79 7.64
CA VAL A 57 11.81 4.66 8.96
C VAL A 57 11.14 3.58 9.80
N LEU A 58 9.81 3.55 9.87
CA LEU A 58 9.09 2.52 10.64
C LEU A 58 9.39 1.12 10.12
N THR A 59 9.43 0.94 8.79
CA THR A 59 9.72 -0.37 8.20
C THR A 59 11.16 -0.80 8.45
N HIS A 60 12.14 0.13 8.34
CA HIS A 60 13.54 -0.15 8.69
C HIS A 60 13.72 -0.47 10.17
N MET A 61 13.09 0.30 11.06
CA MET A 61 13.12 0.05 12.50
C MET A 61 12.51 -1.32 12.84
N GLN A 62 11.39 -1.66 12.20
CA GLN A 62 10.79 -2.99 12.37
C GLN A 62 11.77 -4.09 11.96
N ASN A 63 12.43 -3.98 10.81
CA ASN A 63 13.41 -4.99 10.38
C ASN A 63 14.63 -5.08 11.28
N LEU A 64 15.05 -3.98 11.89
CA LEU A 64 16.13 -3.97 12.87
C LEU A 64 15.74 -4.71 14.16
N LEU A 65 14.51 -4.51 14.63
CA LEU A 65 14.02 -5.09 15.89
C LEU A 65 13.46 -6.51 15.71
N LEU A 66 12.83 -6.77 14.57
CA LEU A 66 12.13 -8.01 14.24
C LEU A 66 12.52 -8.46 12.81
N PRO A 67 13.76 -8.94 12.61
CA PRO A 67 14.23 -9.33 11.29
C PRO A 67 13.33 -10.35 10.61
N GLY A 68 13.05 -10.16 9.31
CA GLY A 68 12.27 -11.08 8.50
C GLY A 68 10.76 -10.89 8.54
N THR A 69 10.19 -10.13 9.47
CA THR A 69 8.73 -9.96 9.57
C THR A 69 8.11 -9.16 8.42
N THR A 70 8.92 -8.46 7.64
CA THR A 70 8.43 -7.61 6.53
C THR A 70 8.63 -8.23 5.15
N THR A 71 9.34 -9.34 5.04
CA THR A 71 9.77 -9.91 3.75
C THR A 71 9.45 -11.39 3.58
N TRP A 72 8.96 -12.06 4.61
CA TRP A 72 8.60 -13.49 4.58
C TRP A 72 7.15 -13.69 4.09
N ALA A 73 6.75 -14.93 3.91
CA ALA A 73 5.42 -15.28 3.40
C ALA A 73 4.26 -14.65 4.20
N ILE A 74 4.39 -14.59 5.53
CA ILE A 74 3.46 -13.83 6.38
C ILE A 74 4.09 -12.46 6.64
N GLN A 75 3.84 -11.51 5.74
CA GLN A 75 4.35 -10.16 5.88
C GLN A 75 3.48 -9.37 6.87
N MET A 76 4.07 -8.94 7.96
CA MET A 76 3.41 -8.11 8.97
C MET A 76 4.12 -6.75 9.05
N ARG A 77 3.97 -5.91 8.03
CA ARG A 77 4.58 -4.58 8.00
C ARG A 77 3.78 -3.60 8.86
N ILE A 78 4.32 -3.18 10.00
CA ILE A 78 3.66 -2.19 10.88
C ILE A 78 3.36 -0.89 10.13
N SER A 79 4.21 -0.49 9.20
CA SER A 79 4.02 0.69 8.35
C SER A 79 2.77 0.64 7.49
N GLU A 80 2.22 -0.56 7.18
CA GLU A 80 0.95 -0.69 6.45
C GLU A 80 -0.25 -0.14 7.24
N ALA A 81 -0.15 -0.05 8.57
CA ALA A 81 -1.15 0.65 9.37
C ALA A 81 -1.30 2.12 8.96
N MET A 82 -0.23 2.74 8.42
CA MET A 82 -0.27 4.12 7.93
C MET A 82 -1.12 4.30 6.67
N ASN A 83 -1.50 3.22 5.97
CA ASN A 83 -2.45 3.30 4.85
C ASN A 83 -3.77 3.99 5.26
N VAL A 84 -4.14 3.90 6.53
CA VAL A 84 -5.29 4.61 7.10
C VAL A 84 -5.24 6.13 6.89
N LEU A 85 -4.06 6.74 6.76
CA LEU A 85 -3.90 8.15 6.43
C LEU A 85 -4.57 8.52 5.09
N ALA A 86 -4.67 7.58 4.17
CA ALA A 86 -5.34 7.77 2.89
C ALA A 86 -6.84 8.05 3.04
N PHE A 87 -7.49 7.75 4.17
CA PHE A 87 -8.87 8.18 4.41
C PHE A 87 -9.00 9.68 4.67
N PHE A 88 -7.93 10.33 5.12
CA PHE A 88 -7.94 11.71 5.60
C PHE A 88 -7.26 12.69 4.66
N THR A 89 -6.20 12.27 3.96
CA THR A 89 -5.45 13.13 3.06
C THR A 89 -5.02 12.42 1.77
N PRO A 90 -5.22 13.03 0.59
CA PRO A 90 -4.73 12.46 -0.67
C PRO A 90 -3.20 12.49 -0.78
N ALA A 91 -2.51 13.29 0.05
CA ALA A 91 -1.04 13.30 0.14
C ALA A 91 -0.48 11.96 0.64
N ALA A 92 -1.30 11.15 1.33
CA ALA A 92 -0.92 9.82 1.75
C ALA A 92 -0.68 8.87 0.57
N ILE A 93 -1.37 9.04 -0.56
CA ILE A 93 -1.21 8.17 -1.73
C ILE A 93 0.24 8.19 -2.23
N PRO A 94 0.81 9.32 -2.69
CA PRO A 94 2.21 9.36 -3.08
C PRO A 94 3.16 9.17 -1.90
N GLY A 95 2.81 9.63 -0.70
CA GLY A 95 3.67 9.51 0.48
C GLY A 95 3.96 8.05 0.85
N LEU A 96 2.91 7.23 0.99
CA LEU A 96 3.04 5.81 1.31
C LEU A 96 3.78 5.05 0.20
N SER A 97 3.43 5.34 -1.06
CA SER A 97 4.07 4.70 -2.21
C SER A 97 5.56 5.00 -2.29
N LEU A 98 5.95 6.27 -2.10
CA LEU A 98 7.36 6.67 -2.06
C LEU A 98 8.09 6.07 -0.85
N GLY A 99 7.45 6.01 0.31
CA GLY A 99 8.01 5.38 1.50
C GLY A 99 8.28 3.90 1.29
N CYS A 100 7.34 3.18 0.69
CA CYS A 100 7.48 1.77 0.32
C CYS A 100 8.60 1.59 -0.73
N LEU A 101 8.66 2.43 -1.75
CA LEU A 101 9.71 2.42 -2.77
C LEU A 101 11.10 2.61 -2.15
N VAL A 102 11.26 3.63 -1.30
CA VAL A 102 12.54 3.91 -0.62
C VAL A 102 12.97 2.73 0.23
N PHE A 103 12.05 2.15 1.01
CA PHE A 103 12.35 0.97 1.81
C PHE A 103 12.80 -0.20 0.92
N ASN A 104 12.04 -0.55 -0.11
CA ASN A 104 12.33 -1.70 -0.97
C ASN A 104 13.63 -1.51 -1.78
N LEU A 105 14.02 -0.28 -2.11
CA LEU A 105 15.30 0.00 -2.78
C LEU A 105 16.51 -0.01 -1.83
N THR A 106 16.30 0.25 -0.55
CA THR A 106 17.40 0.40 0.42
C THR A 106 17.61 -0.81 1.30
N TYR A 107 16.63 -1.72 1.39
CA TYR A 107 16.75 -2.92 2.20
C TYR A 107 17.16 -4.14 1.35
N ALA A 108 18.35 -4.66 1.60
CA ALA A 108 18.93 -5.77 0.83
C ALA A 108 18.18 -7.12 0.98
N GLY A 109 17.25 -7.24 1.92
CA GLY A 109 16.44 -8.44 2.15
C GLY A 109 15.15 -8.51 1.34
N THR A 110 14.86 -7.52 0.49
CA THR A 110 13.69 -7.52 -0.38
C THR A 110 13.90 -8.36 -1.63
N LEU A 111 12.81 -8.83 -2.24
CA LEU A 111 12.87 -9.53 -3.52
C LEU A 111 13.23 -8.55 -4.66
N PRO A 112 13.81 -9.05 -5.77
CA PRO A 112 14.29 -8.19 -6.85
C PRO A 112 13.23 -7.28 -7.50
N LEU A 113 11.96 -7.69 -7.51
CA LEU A 113 10.86 -6.87 -8.05
C LEU A 113 10.03 -6.16 -6.98
N ASP A 114 10.34 -6.35 -5.70
CA ASP A 114 9.55 -5.81 -4.58
C ASP A 114 9.46 -4.27 -4.61
N PHE A 115 10.50 -3.60 -5.16
CA PHE A 115 10.46 -2.15 -5.36
C PHE A 115 9.34 -1.71 -6.34
N LEU A 116 8.97 -2.55 -7.32
CA LEU A 116 7.88 -2.29 -8.24
C LEU A 116 6.56 -2.84 -7.70
N VAL A 117 6.54 -4.13 -7.36
CA VAL A 117 5.33 -4.88 -6.98
C VAL A 117 4.76 -4.36 -5.67
N GLY A 118 5.60 -4.25 -4.62
CA GLY A 118 5.19 -3.73 -3.32
C GLY A 118 4.78 -2.26 -3.38
N THR A 119 5.51 -1.43 -4.15
CA THR A 119 5.14 -0.02 -4.34
C THR A 119 3.81 0.14 -5.06
N LEU A 120 3.57 -0.67 -6.11
CA LEU A 120 2.30 -0.67 -6.84
C LEU A 120 1.16 -1.14 -5.94
N ALA A 121 1.37 -2.18 -5.14
CA ALA A 121 0.38 -2.69 -4.20
C ALA A 121 -0.03 -1.62 -3.18
N THR A 122 0.96 -0.95 -2.55
CA THR A 122 0.73 0.15 -1.60
C THR A 122 0.01 1.33 -2.27
N PHE A 123 0.38 1.70 -3.49
CA PHE A 123 -0.30 2.76 -4.24
C PHE A 123 -1.77 2.42 -4.50
N LEU A 124 -2.05 1.23 -5.01
CA LEU A 124 -3.43 0.79 -5.28
C LEU A 124 -4.26 0.67 -4.01
N ALA A 125 -3.67 0.19 -2.92
CA ALA A 125 -4.30 0.16 -1.61
C ALA A 125 -4.70 1.55 -1.14
N ALA A 126 -3.76 2.49 -1.11
CA ALA A 126 -4.00 3.86 -0.67
C ALA A 126 -5.02 4.58 -1.55
N LEU A 127 -4.97 4.37 -2.88
CA LEU A 127 -5.94 4.94 -3.82
C LEU A 127 -7.35 4.37 -3.59
N ALA A 128 -7.46 3.05 -3.40
CA ALA A 128 -8.74 2.40 -3.12
C ALA A 128 -9.32 2.88 -1.78
N MET A 129 -8.48 2.99 -0.75
CA MET A 129 -8.88 3.54 0.56
C MET A 129 -9.39 4.98 0.43
N TRP A 130 -8.67 5.84 -0.30
CA TRP A 130 -9.12 7.20 -0.56
C TRP A 130 -10.47 7.25 -1.28
N LYS A 131 -10.67 6.43 -2.31
CA LYS A 131 -11.94 6.39 -3.06
C LYS A 131 -13.11 5.84 -2.23
N THR A 132 -12.84 4.90 -1.35
CA THR A 132 -13.87 4.25 -0.49
C THR A 132 -14.05 4.93 0.87
N ARG A 133 -13.35 6.03 1.16
CA ARG A 133 -13.36 6.72 2.47
C ARG A 133 -14.76 7.11 2.96
N ASN A 134 -15.68 7.34 2.04
CA ASN A 134 -17.05 7.73 2.35
C ASN A 134 -18.00 6.53 2.58
N VAL A 135 -17.57 5.32 2.23
CA VAL A 135 -18.34 4.08 2.41
C VAL A 135 -18.04 3.53 3.80
N LYS A 136 -18.87 3.89 4.77
CA LYS A 136 -18.69 3.49 6.17
C LYS A 136 -19.72 2.45 6.58
N ILE A 137 -19.29 1.44 7.30
CA ILE A 137 -20.13 0.47 8.01
C ILE A 137 -19.98 0.80 9.50
N GLY A 138 -21.01 1.41 10.08
CA GLY A 138 -20.93 1.99 11.41
C GLY A 138 -20.00 3.20 11.45
N LYS A 139 -18.95 3.15 12.25
CA LYS A 139 -17.97 4.25 12.42
C LYS A 139 -16.71 4.08 11.57
N LEU A 140 -16.53 2.93 10.90
CA LEU A 140 -15.31 2.57 10.19
C LEU A 140 -15.56 2.40 8.69
N PRO A 141 -14.66 2.85 7.82
CA PRO A 141 -14.66 2.54 6.41
C PRO A 141 -14.08 1.13 6.16
N LEU A 142 -14.80 0.08 6.62
CA LEU A 142 -14.33 -1.30 6.59
C LEU A 142 -13.93 -1.77 5.19
N LEU A 143 -14.67 -1.36 4.16
CA LEU A 143 -14.34 -1.71 2.79
C LEU A 143 -12.94 -1.20 2.42
N GLY A 144 -12.63 0.05 2.77
CA GLY A 144 -11.30 0.61 2.54
C GLY A 144 -10.23 -0.08 3.37
N LEU A 145 -10.51 -0.41 4.64
CA LEU A 145 -9.55 -1.08 5.53
C LEU A 145 -9.08 -2.44 5.01
N VAL A 146 -9.88 -3.14 4.22
CA VAL A 146 -9.51 -4.45 3.66
C VAL A 146 -8.67 -4.30 2.37
N MET A 147 -8.65 -3.13 1.73
CA MET A 147 -7.98 -2.93 0.45
C MET A 147 -6.46 -3.24 0.46
N PRO A 148 -5.67 -2.86 1.49
CA PRO A 148 -4.26 -3.25 1.54
C PRO A 148 -4.07 -4.76 1.51
N ALA A 149 -4.88 -5.51 2.26
CA ALA A 149 -4.80 -6.97 2.26
C ALA A 149 -5.15 -7.56 0.88
N VAL A 150 -6.15 -7.00 0.19
CA VAL A 150 -6.54 -7.47 -1.15
C VAL A 150 -5.44 -7.19 -2.17
N THR A 151 -4.93 -5.96 -2.23
CA THR A 151 -3.92 -5.56 -3.22
C THR A 151 -2.59 -6.30 -3.00
N ASN A 152 -2.13 -6.40 -1.75
CA ASN A 152 -0.90 -7.11 -1.42
C ASN A 152 -1.05 -8.62 -1.63
N ALA A 153 -2.18 -9.23 -1.28
CA ALA A 153 -2.42 -10.65 -1.54
C ALA A 153 -2.29 -11.00 -3.02
N PHE A 154 -2.82 -10.14 -3.90
CA PHE A 154 -2.72 -10.38 -5.34
C PHE A 154 -1.32 -10.12 -5.88
N LEU A 155 -0.73 -8.98 -5.59
CA LEU A 155 0.53 -8.56 -6.20
C LEU A 155 1.73 -9.22 -5.54
N VAL A 156 1.85 -9.09 -4.22
CA VAL A 156 2.96 -9.67 -3.46
C VAL A 156 2.80 -11.19 -3.35
N GLY A 157 1.58 -11.71 -3.22
CA GLY A 157 1.34 -13.16 -3.25
C GLY A 157 1.77 -13.81 -4.57
N TRP A 158 1.60 -13.10 -5.68
CA TRP A 158 2.15 -13.54 -6.97
C TRP A 158 3.68 -13.47 -6.99
N GLU A 159 4.26 -12.38 -6.56
CA GLU A 159 5.71 -12.22 -6.49
C GLU A 159 6.36 -13.34 -5.69
N LEU A 160 5.84 -13.65 -4.50
CA LEU A 160 6.29 -14.77 -3.69
C LEU A 160 6.19 -16.11 -4.42
N THR A 161 5.14 -16.31 -5.21
CA THR A 161 4.98 -17.54 -5.99
C THR A 161 6.07 -17.69 -7.06
N VAL A 162 6.47 -16.57 -7.68
CA VAL A 162 7.52 -16.58 -8.70
C VAL A 162 8.90 -16.80 -8.10
N TYR A 163 9.23 -16.18 -6.97
CA TYR A 163 10.58 -16.20 -6.40
C TYR A 163 10.82 -17.29 -5.37
N ILE A 164 9.81 -17.62 -4.56
CA ILE A 164 9.93 -18.59 -3.46
C ILE A 164 9.31 -19.92 -3.85
N GLY A 165 8.35 -19.90 -4.80
CA GLY A 165 7.58 -21.07 -5.19
C GLY A 165 6.34 -21.26 -4.33
N GLY A 166 5.78 -22.48 -4.34
CA GLY A 166 4.50 -22.77 -3.71
C GLY A 166 3.32 -22.38 -4.58
N GLY A 167 2.11 -22.51 -4.06
CA GLY A 167 0.88 -22.18 -4.77
C GLY A 167 0.50 -20.71 -4.55
N PHE A 168 0.06 -20.02 -5.62
CA PHE A 168 -0.41 -18.64 -5.52
C PHE A 168 -1.46 -18.44 -4.41
N GLY A 169 -2.44 -19.34 -4.30
CA GLY A 169 -3.51 -19.23 -3.30
C GLY A 169 -2.99 -19.25 -1.86
N ILE A 170 -1.97 -20.07 -1.56
CA ILE A 170 -1.38 -20.15 -0.23
C ILE A 170 -0.58 -18.88 0.08
N ASN A 171 0.27 -18.42 -0.85
CA ASN A 171 1.04 -17.21 -0.68
C ASN A 171 0.13 -15.98 -0.52
N ALA A 172 -0.89 -15.86 -1.37
CA ALA A 172 -1.88 -14.79 -1.29
C ALA A 172 -2.64 -14.81 0.05
N LEU A 173 -3.00 -15.98 0.56
CA LEU A 173 -3.66 -16.13 1.85
C LEU A 173 -2.77 -15.69 3.01
N TYR A 174 -1.49 -16.08 3.01
CA TYR A 174 -0.56 -15.70 4.06
C TYR A 174 -0.31 -14.19 4.07
N VAL A 175 -0.11 -13.58 2.90
CA VAL A 175 0.02 -12.13 2.77
C VAL A 175 -1.25 -11.44 3.25
N ALA A 176 -2.43 -11.90 2.83
CA ALA A 176 -3.71 -11.33 3.26
C ALA A 176 -3.89 -11.37 4.78
N LEU A 177 -3.56 -12.50 5.42
CA LEU A 177 -3.69 -12.65 6.88
C LEU A 177 -2.73 -11.71 7.64
N GLY A 178 -1.49 -11.59 7.18
CA GLY A 178 -0.52 -10.66 7.78
C GLY A 178 -0.97 -9.20 7.67
N GLU A 179 -1.40 -8.79 6.49
CA GLU A 179 -1.90 -7.43 6.23
C GLU A 179 -3.18 -7.13 7.02
N LEU A 180 -4.15 -8.05 7.02
CA LEU A 180 -5.38 -7.88 7.79
C LEU A 180 -5.11 -7.73 9.29
N ALA A 181 -4.18 -8.53 9.84
CA ALA A 181 -3.82 -8.41 11.25
C ALA A 181 -3.30 -7.00 11.57
N VAL A 182 -2.39 -6.47 10.76
CA VAL A 182 -1.81 -5.14 10.97
C VAL A 182 -2.86 -4.04 10.79
N VAL A 183 -3.59 -4.07 9.68
CA VAL A 183 -4.51 -2.97 9.34
C VAL A 183 -5.75 -2.97 10.25
N LEU A 184 -6.28 -4.13 10.60
CA LEU A 184 -7.44 -4.22 11.49
C LEU A 184 -7.09 -3.87 12.94
N VAL A 185 -5.90 -4.20 13.41
CA VAL A 185 -5.50 -3.88 14.79
C VAL A 185 -4.87 -2.49 14.87
N LEU A 186 -3.72 -2.30 14.22
CA LEU A 186 -2.98 -1.05 14.33
C LEU A 186 -3.60 0.07 13.49
N GLY A 187 -4.07 -0.25 12.27
CA GLY A 187 -4.74 0.71 11.41
C GLY A 187 -6.04 1.25 12.02
N THR A 188 -6.86 0.38 12.60
CA THR A 188 -8.09 0.81 13.29
C THR A 188 -7.78 1.67 14.52
N ALA A 189 -6.78 1.29 15.32
CA ALA A 189 -6.33 2.09 16.46
C ALA A 189 -5.87 3.49 16.01
N LEU A 190 -5.08 3.55 14.93
CA LEU A 190 -4.62 4.81 14.34
C LEU A 190 -5.79 5.66 13.81
N TYR A 191 -6.76 5.04 13.12
CA TYR A 191 -7.96 5.72 12.65
C TYR A 191 -8.72 6.41 13.78
N PHE A 192 -8.97 5.68 14.87
CA PHE A 192 -9.64 6.26 16.03
C PHE A 192 -8.79 7.32 16.76
N ALA A 193 -7.48 7.13 16.83
CA ALA A 193 -6.60 8.13 17.43
C ALA A 193 -6.62 9.47 16.66
N ILE A 194 -6.62 9.41 15.32
CA ILE A 194 -6.70 10.58 14.45
C ILE A 194 -8.06 11.27 14.61
N THR A 195 -9.15 10.52 14.56
CA THR A 195 -10.51 11.08 14.66
C THR A 195 -10.80 11.63 16.06
N ALA A 196 -10.39 10.94 17.12
CA ALA A 196 -10.61 11.39 18.50
C ALA A 196 -9.86 12.69 18.84
N ARG A 197 -8.69 12.89 18.22
CA ARG A 197 -7.88 14.11 18.43
C ARG A 197 -8.13 15.19 17.38
N SER A 198 -9.07 14.98 16.47
CA SER A 198 -9.38 15.90 15.35
C SER A 198 -8.15 16.28 14.51
N LEU A 199 -7.17 15.37 14.40
CA LEU A 199 -5.94 15.59 13.62
C LEU A 199 -6.23 15.64 12.12
N ASP A 200 -7.31 15.02 11.67
CA ASP A 200 -7.86 15.11 10.32
C ASP A 200 -8.12 16.56 9.91
N LYS A 201 -8.61 17.38 10.82
CA LYS A 201 -8.94 18.80 10.59
C LYS A 201 -7.76 19.75 10.79
N SER A 202 -6.79 19.39 11.63
CA SER A 202 -5.68 20.28 11.98
C SER A 202 -4.40 20.02 11.19
N LEU A 203 -3.96 18.77 11.10
CA LEU A 203 -2.69 18.40 10.48
C LEU A 203 -2.86 17.83 9.07
N LEU A 204 -3.94 17.09 8.83
CA LEU A 204 -4.14 16.37 7.57
C LEU A 204 -5.03 17.14 6.57
N ALA A 205 -5.76 18.18 7.01
CA ALA A 205 -6.48 19.06 6.11
C ALA A 205 -5.50 19.76 5.15
N LEU A 206 -5.94 20.01 3.92
CA LEU A 206 -5.12 20.63 2.86
C LEU A 206 -5.57 22.06 2.53
N ASP A 207 -6.48 22.60 3.35
CA ASP A 207 -7.05 23.94 3.21
C ASP A 207 -5.99 25.03 3.44
#